data_01d071ece7c57e84df96f7344900335d
#
_entry.id   01d071ece7c57e84df96f7344900335d
#
_cell.length_a   1.000
_cell.length_b   1.000
_cell.length_c   1.000
_cell.angle_alpha   90.00
_cell.angle_beta   90.00
_cell.angle_gamma   90.00
#
_symmetry.space_group_name_H-M   'P 1'
#
loop_
_entity.id
_entity.type
_entity.pdbx_description
1 polymer ?
#
loop_
_entity_poly.entity_id
_entity_poly.type
_entity_poly.pdbx_seq_one_letter_code
_entity_poly.pdbx_strand_id
1 'polypeptide(L)'
;MTDYKYKYGHGYKEFSLPEEHVLGELKMKQMLPLENLKAAVLDALYHPIASAPINELVQPGMKIAFICNDSTRVANTHSFMLILVNEMNKLGVKDEDMHIVFALGTHRCMSHEEMVEQVGEDVAKRLKMYNSDCHVQDDFEYFGETEHGTPVWLNKHVCDADLVILTGTVVYHFFSGFGGGRKAVLPGVAAMETVRKNHSLMMSPEAKLGKLHGNPVYDDQVEGVRLFAKEHKMFLFHSILDAQKQFLKFFAGDWYEAHLEACKFVEQVYGVPISEPADVVIASCGGYPKDINIYQLQKTMDNAWCAVKDLSLIHI
;
A
#
# COMPACT_ATOMS: atom_id res chain seq x y z
N MET A 1 -7.60 -18.18 -34.60
CA MET A 1 -6.39 -18.17 -33.70
C MET A 1 -6.12 -16.73 -33.30
N THR A 2 -6.06 -16.49 -32.03
CA THR A 2 -5.70 -15.17 -31.46
C THR A 2 -4.33 -15.30 -30.78
N ASP A 3 -3.43 -14.37 -31.11
CA ASP A 3 -2.06 -14.36 -30.61
C ASP A 3 -1.97 -13.55 -29.31
N TYR A 4 -1.29 -14.10 -28.34
CA TYR A 4 -1.05 -13.50 -27.02
C TYR A 4 0.44 -13.33 -26.78
N LYS A 5 0.79 -12.24 -26.07
CA LYS A 5 2.16 -11.89 -25.73
C LYS A 5 2.23 -11.43 -24.27
N TYR A 6 2.78 -12.28 -23.42
CA TYR A 6 2.87 -12.05 -21.99
C TYR A 6 4.32 -11.85 -21.54
N LYS A 7 4.53 -10.92 -20.59
CA LYS A 7 5.85 -10.69 -20.00
C LYS A 7 6.31 -11.92 -19.22
N TYR A 8 7.58 -12.31 -19.41
CA TYR A 8 8.22 -13.43 -18.73
C TYR A 8 9.73 -13.14 -18.60
N GLY A 9 10.27 -13.16 -17.39
CA GLY A 9 11.64 -12.74 -17.12
C GLY A 9 11.91 -11.33 -17.67
N HIS A 10 12.98 -11.17 -18.41
CA HIS A 10 13.33 -9.94 -19.12
C HIS A 10 12.74 -9.84 -20.54
N GLY A 11 11.90 -10.77 -20.94
CA GLY A 11 11.36 -10.85 -22.29
C GLY A 11 9.85 -11.13 -22.29
N TYR A 12 9.43 -11.89 -23.29
CA TYR A 12 8.03 -12.25 -23.52
C TYR A 12 7.90 -13.71 -23.89
N LYS A 13 6.74 -14.30 -23.58
CA LYS A 13 6.23 -15.55 -24.13
C LYS A 13 5.09 -15.24 -25.07
N GLU A 14 5.11 -15.87 -26.25
CA GLU A 14 4.09 -15.75 -27.27
C GLU A 14 3.43 -17.11 -27.48
N PHE A 15 2.11 -17.12 -27.61
CA PHE A 15 1.31 -18.32 -27.86
C PHE A 15 0.02 -17.94 -28.55
N SER A 16 -0.60 -18.90 -29.23
CA SER A 16 -1.86 -18.70 -29.96
C SER A 16 -2.92 -19.66 -29.46
N LEU A 17 -4.15 -19.18 -29.34
CA LEU A 17 -5.30 -19.99 -28.95
C LEU A 17 -6.42 -19.87 -29.99
N PRO A 18 -7.22 -20.95 -30.22
CA PRO A 18 -8.47 -20.85 -30.97
C PRO A 18 -9.41 -19.86 -30.30
N GLU A 19 -9.95 -18.92 -31.04
CA GLU A 19 -10.82 -17.87 -30.51
C GLU A 19 -12.07 -18.42 -29.82
N GLU A 20 -12.62 -19.51 -30.35
CA GLU A 20 -13.78 -20.23 -29.80
C GLU A 20 -13.54 -20.86 -28.42
N HIS A 21 -12.27 -21.01 -27.98
CA HIS A 21 -11.89 -21.53 -26.68
C HIS A 21 -11.52 -20.45 -25.66
N VAL A 22 -11.57 -19.16 -26.06
CA VAL A 22 -11.18 -18.05 -25.19
C VAL A 22 -12.41 -17.35 -24.63
N LEU A 23 -12.65 -17.47 -23.33
CA LEU A 23 -13.72 -16.74 -22.62
C LEU A 23 -13.46 -15.23 -22.57
N GLY A 24 -12.19 -14.83 -22.49
CA GLY A 24 -11.79 -13.43 -22.48
C GLY A 24 -10.36 -13.20 -22.01
N GLU A 25 -9.89 -11.99 -22.19
CA GLU A 25 -8.62 -11.51 -21.64
C GLU A 25 -8.92 -10.49 -20.53
N LEU A 26 -8.49 -10.81 -19.29
CA LEU A 26 -8.74 -9.97 -18.12
C LEU A 26 -7.69 -8.86 -18.07
N LYS A 27 -8.13 -7.64 -18.32
CA LYS A 27 -7.30 -6.42 -18.25
C LYS A 27 -7.94 -5.42 -17.32
N MET A 28 -7.13 -4.71 -16.56
CA MET A 28 -7.62 -3.60 -15.74
C MET A 28 -8.29 -2.55 -16.64
N LYS A 29 -9.25 -1.83 -16.10
CA LYS A 29 -9.93 -0.75 -16.80
C LYS A 29 -8.94 0.34 -17.19
N GLN A 30 -8.94 0.72 -18.47
CA GLN A 30 -8.14 1.87 -18.91
C GLN A 30 -8.75 3.17 -18.40
N MET A 31 -7.91 3.98 -17.77
CA MET A 31 -8.25 5.33 -17.31
C MET A 31 -7.17 6.29 -17.78
N LEU A 32 -7.53 7.56 -17.95
CA LEU A 32 -6.56 8.59 -18.28
C LEU A 32 -5.74 8.93 -17.05
N PRO A 33 -4.41 8.97 -17.15
CA PRO A 33 -3.54 9.39 -16.06
C PRO A 33 -3.73 10.88 -15.76
N LEU A 34 -3.29 11.29 -14.57
CA LEU A 34 -3.31 12.69 -14.15
C LEU A 34 -2.40 13.55 -15.06
N GLU A 35 -2.93 14.63 -15.59
CA GLU A 35 -2.17 15.57 -16.45
C GLU A 35 -1.24 16.46 -15.63
N ASN A 36 -1.65 16.88 -14.43
CA ASN A 36 -0.89 17.79 -13.57
C ASN A 36 -0.75 17.22 -12.16
N LEU A 37 0.39 16.58 -11.93
CA LEU A 37 0.70 15.96 -10.65
C LEU A 37 0.60 16.93 -9.47
N LYS A 38 1.21 18.11 -9.58
CA LYS A 38 1.25 19.08 -8.47
C LYS A 38 -0.15 19.59 -8.13
N ALA A 39 -0.96 19.89 -9.13
CA ALA A 39 -2.34 20.33 -8.89
C ALA A 39 -3.16 19.22 -8.20
N ALA A 40 -3.02 17.96 -8.64
CA ALA A 40 -3.74 16.83 -8.05
C ALA A 40 -3.29 16.54 -6.60
N VAL A 41 -1.99 16.68 -6.29
CA VAL A 41 -1.47 16.55 -4.92
C VAL A 41 -2.05 17.64 -4.02
N LEU A 42 -2.03 18.89 -4.45
CA LEU A 42 -2.57 20.02 -3.68
C LEU A 42 -4.08 19.89 -3.51
N ASP A 43 -4.82 19.52 -4.57
CA ASP A 43 -6.25 19.30 -4.49
C ASP A 43 -6.59 18.25 -3.42
N ALA A 44 -5.89 17.11 -3.39
CA ALA A 44 -6.11 16.07 -2.40
C ALA A 44 -5.81 16.55 -0.96
N LEU A 45 -4.78 17.40 -0.76
CA LEU A 45 -4.43 17.96 0.57
C LEU A 45 -5.48 18.95 1.09
N TYR A 46 -6.04 19.76 0.19
CA TYR A 46 -6.96 20.84 0.55
C TYR A 46 -8.44 20.45 0.48
N HIS A 47 -8.78 19.35 -0.19
CA HIS A 47 -10.13 18.78 -0.26
C HIS A 47 -10.12 17.30 0.19
N PRO A 48 -9.70 17.01 1.43
CA PRO A 48 -9.53 15.66 1.92
C PRO A 48 -10.86 14.98 2.21
N ILE A 49 -10.85 13.66 2.29
CA ILE A 49 -12.01 12.82 2.61
C ILE A 49 -12.12 12.69 4.14
N ALA A 50 -13.29 13.04 4.68
CA ALA A 50 -13.66 12.91 6.10
C ALA A 50 -12.61 13.48 7.09
N SER A 51 -11.93 14.56 6.69
CA SER A 51 -10.90 15.23 7.49
C SER A 51 -10.95 16.74 7.21
N ALA A 52 -10.41 17.54 8.13
CA ALA A 52 -10.11 18.94 7.85
C ALA A 52 -8.99 19.06 6.79
N PRO A 53 -8.97 20.11 6.00
CA PRO A 53 -7.87 20.42 5.09
C PRO A 53 -6.52 20.48 5.81
N ILE A 54 -5.44 20.18 5.09
CA ILE A 54 -4.10 20.07 5.70
C ILE A 54 -3.65 21.36 6.40
N ASN A 55 -4.02 22.52 5.87
CA ASN A 55 -3.71 23.83 6.45
C ASN A 55 -4.47 24.14 7.76
N GLU A 56 -5.52 23.39 8.07
CA GLU A 56 -6.23 23.48 9.35
C GLU A 56 -5.68 22.48 10.38
N LEU A 57 -5.05 21.40 9.91
CA LEU A 57 -4.46 20.36 10.75
C LEU A 57 -3.03 20.70 11.19
N VAL A 58 -2.25 21.30 10.30
CA VAL A 58 -0.83 21.61 10.50
C VAL A 58 -0.65 22.99 11.09
N GLN A 59 0.20 23.10 12.11
CA GLN A 59 0.57 24.35 12.75
C GLN A 59 2.10 24.50 12.80
N PRO A 60 2.64 25.72 12.81
CA PRO A 60 4.07 25.95 12.97
C PRO A 60 4.63 25.28 14.23
N GLY A 61 5.78 24.62 14.10
CA GLY A 61 6.46 23.93 15.20
C GLY A 61 5.94 22.51 15.51
N MET A 62 4.93 22.00 14.80
CA MET A 62 4.52 20.59 14.88
C MET A 62 5.61 19.67 14.35
N LYS A 63 5.78 18.52 15.00
CA LYS A 63 6.59 17.42 14.50
C LYS A 63 5.75 16.54 13.57
N ILE A 64 6.27 16.28 12.37
CA ILE A 64 5.58 15.46 11.37
C ILE A 64 6.42 14.23 11.03
N ALA A 65 5.81 13.05 11.16
CA ALA A 65 6.36 11.80 10.65
C ALA A 65 5.65 11.40 9.37
N PHE A 66 6.42 11.20 8.29
CA PHE A 66 5.92 10.57 7.08
C PHE A 66 6.21 9.08 7.13
N ILE A 67 5.19 8.24 7.16
CA ILE A 67 5.36 6.80 6.96
C ILE A 67 5.38 6.53 5.45
N CYS A 68 6.49 5.99 4.95
CA CYS A 68 6.68 5.66 3.55
C CYS A 68 6.79 4.15 3.35
N ASN A 69 6.35 3.65 2.21
CA ASN A 69 6.54 2.25 1.82
C ASN A 69 8.02 1.92 1.63
N ASP A 70 8.36 0.66 1.81
CA ASP A 70 9.65 0.10 1.42
C ASP A 70 9.81 -0.06 -0.12
N SER A 71 11.00 -0.44 -0.56
CA SER A 71 11.34 -0.63 -1.98
C SER A 71 10.52 -1.71 -2.70
N THR A 72 9.84 -2.61 -1.97
CA THR A 72 9.02 -3.67 -2.57
C THR A 72 7.65 -3.18 -3.06
N ARG A 73 7.26 -1.95 -2.70
CA ARG A 73 5.97 -1.34 -3.08
C ARG A 73 6.18 -0.17 -4.02
N VAL A 74 5.54 -0.23 -5.18
CA VAL A 74 5.61 0.84 -6.17
C VAL A 74 4.47 1.82 -5.90
N ALA A 75 4.79 2.94 -5.28
CA ALA A 75 3.87 4.05 -5.02
C ALA A 75 4.31 5.35 -5.74
N ASN A 76 5.49 5.34 -6.37
CA ASN A 76 6.15 6.50 -6.98
C ASN A 76 6.24 7.69 -6.00
N THR A 77 6.56 7.39 -4.73
CA THR A 77 6.60 8.38 -3.64
C THR A 77 7.56 9.52 -3.94
N HIS A 78 8.71 9.25 -4.58
CA HIS A 78 9.69 10.25 -5.00
C HIS A 78 9.09 11.38 -5.85
N SER A 79 8.04 11.09 -6.61
CA SER A 79 7.44 12.09 -7.51
C SER A 79 6.59 13.13 -6.78
N PHE A 80 6.01 12.81 -5.64
CA PHE A 80 5.11 13.72 -4.90
C PHE A 80 5.63 14.14 -3.53
N MET A 81 6.60 13.42 -2.96
CA MET A 81 7.07 13.66 -1.59
C MET A 81 7.64 15.09 -1.40
N LEU A 82 8.39 15.60 -2.38
CA LEU A 82 8.90 16.97 -2.34
C LEU A 82 7.77 18.00 -2.31
N ILE A 83 6.65 17.74 -2.97
CA ILE A 83 5.47 18.62 -2.96
C ILE A 83 4.87 18.65 -1.56
N LEU A 84 4.72 17.47 -0.89
CA LEU A 84 4.22 17.39 0.48
C LEU A 84 5.12 18.15 1.45
N VAL A 85 6.43 17.88 1.43
CA VAL A 85 7.41 18.56 2.31
C VAL A 85 7.39 20.08 2.12
N ASN A 86 7.38 20.55 0.87
CA ASN A 86 7.31 21.98 0.59
C ASN A 86 5.99 22.60 1.04
N GLU A 87 4.89 21.85 1.00
CA GLU A 87 3.60 22.34 1.50
C GLU A 87 3.61 22.46 3.03
N MET A 88 4.19 21.50 3.75
CA MET A 88 4.38 21.60 5.21
C MET A 88 5.25 22.82 5.58
N ASN A 89 6.31 23.08 4.81
CA ASN A 89 7.14 24.29 5.04
C ASN A 89 6.34 25.60 4.86
N LYS A 90 5.47 25.70 3.86
CA LYS A 90 4.61 26.89 3.68
C LYS A 90 3.65 27.07 4.85
N LEU A 91 3.24 25.99 5.50
CA LEU A 91 2.40 26.02 6.69
C LEU A 91 3.21 26.27 7.99
N GLY A 92 4.53 26.49 7.86
CA GLY A 92 5.40 26.91 8.98
C GLY A 92 6.11 25.78 9.70
N VAL A 93 6.05 24.54 9.20
CA VAL A 93 6.82 23.41 9.74
C VAL A 93 8.22 23.44 9.13
N LYS A 94 9.26 23.32 9.95
CA LYS A 94 10.65 23.29 9.47
C LYS A 94 11.09 21.88 9.08
N ASP A 95 12.15 21.78 8.25
CA ASP A 95 12.72 20.49 7.86
C ASP A 95 13.20 19.68 9.08
N GLU A 96 13.75 20.33 10.09
CA GLU A 96 14.23 19.69 11.33
C GLU A 96 13.11 19.06 12.18
N ASP A 97 11.86 19.51 11.98
CA ASP A 97 10.66 19.01 12.65
C ASP A 97 9.94 17.93 11.82
N MET A 98 10.49 17.57 10.68
CA MET A 98 9.96 16.52 9.79
C MET A 98 10.94 15.37 9.66
N HIS A 99 10.41 14.15 9.58
CA HIS A 99 11.23 12.97 9.31
C HIS A 99 10.43 11.88 8.60
N ILE A 100 11.13 10.89 8.06
CA ILE A 100 10.56 9.78 7.33
C ILE A 100 10.83 8.47 8.07
N VAL A 101 9.82 7.63 8.19
CA VAL A 101 9.92 6.26 8.71
C VAL A 101 9.47 5.29 7.63
N PHE A 102 10.36 4.38 7.21
CA PHE A 102 10.02 3.36 6.24
C PHE A 102 9.30 2.18 6.89
N ALA A 103 8.11 1.90 6.40
CA ALA A 103 7.23 0.82 6.85
C ALA A 103 7.70 -0.52 6.29
N LEU A 104 8.62 -1.18 6.99
CA LEU A 104 9.24 -2.43 6.53
C LEU A 104 8.39 -3.66 6.84
N GLY A 105 7.55 -3.61 7.88
CA GLY A 105 6.93 -4.82 8.41
C GLY A 105 8.00 -5.82 8.81
N THR A 106 8.05 -6.99 8.14
CA THR A 106 9.07 -8.02 8.36
C THR A 106 10.16 -8.04 7.27
N HIS A 107 10.19 -7.07 6.39
CA HIS A 107 11.22 -6.98 5.36
C HIS A 107 12.54 -6.50 5.97
N ARG A 108 13.65 -6.78 5.26
CA ARG A 108 14.97 -6.27 5.66
C ARG A 108 15.02 -4.74 5.66
N CYS A 109 15.94 -4.19 6.42
CA CYS A 109 16.25 -2.77 6.34
C CYS A 109 16.69 -2.38 4.92
N MET A 110 16.25 -1.20 4.50
CA MET A 110 16.68 -0.58 3.25
C MET A 110 18.06 0.03 3.40
N SER A 111 18.86 -0.02 2.34
CA SER A 111 20.09 0.77 2.28
C SER A 111 19.76 2.27 2.15
N HIS A 112 20.76 3.12 2.37
CA HIS A 112 20.58 4.57 2.20
C HIS A 112 20.18 4.93 0.76
N GLU A 113 20.79 4.27 -0.22
CA GLU A 113 20.50 4.45 -1.65
C GLU A 113 19.05 4.07 -1.98
N GLU A 114 18.57 2.96 -1.44
CA GLU A 114 17.16 2.52 -1.60
C GLU A 114 16.19 3.53 -0.97
N MET A 115 16.52 4.10 0.20
CA MET A 115 15.71 5.15 0.83
C MET A 115 15.67 6.42 -0.03
N VAL A 116 16.82 6.84 -0.57
CA VAL A 116 16.92 7.99 -1.48
C VAL A 116 16.09 7.77 -2.75
N GLU A 117 16.16 6.58 -3.35
CA GLU A 117 15.35 6.23 -4.52
C GLU A 117 13.84 6.33 -4.23
N GLN A 118 13.40 5.93 -3.03
CA GLN A 118 11.99 5.97 -2.65
C GLN A 118 11.44 7.38 -2.46
N VAL A 119 12.20 8.32 -1.95
CA VAL A 119 11.69 9.66 -1.59
C VAL A 119 12.24 10.79 -2.45
N GLY A 120 13.28 10.52 -3.23
CA GLY A 120 13.98 11.47 -4.08
C GLY A 120 15.12 12.19 -3.34
N GLU A 121 16.18 12.53 -4.09
CA GLU A 121 17.41 13.14 -3.55
C GLU A 121 17.16 14.44 -2.77
N ASP A 122 16.26 15.30 -3.27
CA ASP A 122 16.01 16.60 -2.65
C ASP A 122 15.36 16.46 -1.28
N VAL A 123 14.48 15.47 -1.10
CA VAL A 123 13.87 15.15 0.20
C VAL A 123 14.88 14.49 1.13
N ALA A 124 15.65 13.53 0.61
CA ALA A 124 16.65 12.79 1.39
C ALA A 124 17.78 13.69 1.94
N LYS A 125 18.13 14.79 1.24
CA LYS A 125 19.10 15.79 1.72
C LYS A 125 18.55 16.66 2.86
N ARG A 126 17.23 16.73 3.03
CA ARG A 126 16.54 17.65 3.95
C ARG A 126 16.02 16.95 5.20
N LEU A 127 15.47 15.74 5.05
CA LEU A 127 14.79 15.05 6.13
C LEU A 127 15.60 13.84 6.64
N LYS A 128 15.55 13.60 7.93
CA LYS A 128 16.06 12.36 8.52
C LYS A 128 15.19 11.19 8.08
N MET A 129 15.82 10.05 7.84
CA MET A 129 15.16 8.84 7.37
C MET A 129 15.51 7.66 8.30
N TYR A 130 14.50 6.89 8.68
CA TYR A 130 14.62 5.76 9.60
C TYR A 130 14.00 4.50 8.99
N ASN A 131 14.67 3.36 9.17
CA ASN A 131 14.08 2.05 8.96
C ASN A 131 13.31 1.65 10.23
N SER A 132 12.07 1.19 10.11
CA SER A 132 11.37 0.56 11.21
C SER A 132 11.72 -0.93 11.25
N ASP A 133 12.85 -1.27 11.89
CA ASP A 133 13.28 -2.67 12.04
C ASP A 133 12.47 -3.35 13.13
N CYS A 134 11.57 -4.24 12.75
CA CYS A 134 10.67 -4.93 13.69
C CYS A 134 11.38 -5.85 14.70
N HIS A 135 12.68 -6.09 14.54
CA HIS A 135 13.49 -6.93 15.44
C HIS A 135 14.15 -6.16 16.59
N VAL A 136 14.18 -4.83 16.54
CA VAL A 136 14.81 -3.98 17.57
C VAL A 136 13.74 -3.55 18.56
N GLN A 137 13.46 -4.39 19.57
CA GLN A 137 12.36 -4.20 20.53
C GLN A 137 12.40 -2.84 21.25
N ASP A 138 13.56 -2.30 21.53
CA ASP A 138 13.73 -1.02 22.23
C ASP A 138 13.25 0.18 21.42
N ASP A 139 13.04 0.02 20.11
CA ASP A 139 12.54 1.08 19.22
C ASP A 139 11.02 1.19 19.21
N PHE A 140 10.31 0.40 20.02
CA PHE A 140 8.85 0.36 20.01
C PHE A 140 8.23 0.77 21.32
N GLU A 141 7.01 1.34 21.24
CA GLU A 141 6.14 1.75 22.34
C GLU A 141 4.84 0.94 22.31
N TYR A 142 4.30 0.64 23.50
CA TYR A 142 3.12 -0.22 23.66
C TYR A 142 1.84 0.59 23.79
N PHE A 143 0.83 0.27 22.98
CA PHE A 143 -0.47 0.96 22.91
C PHE A 143 -1.66 0.11 23.40
N GLY A 144 -1.43 -1.10 23.87
CA GLY A 144 -2.49 -2.02 24.31
C GLY A 144 -2.59 -3.28 23.48
N GLU A 145 -3.69 -3.98 23.64
CA GLU A 145 -3.96 -5.26 23.00
C GLU A 145 -5.32 -5.23 22.31
N THR A 146 -5.45 -5.86 21.13
CA THR A 146 -6.70 -6.00 20.41
C THR A 146 -7.56 -7.13 21.00
N GLU A 147 -8.85 -7.22 20.60
CA GLU A 147 -9.75 -8.31 21.01
C GLU A 147 -9.22 -9.69 20.59
N HIS A 148 -8.42 -9.77 19.51
CA HIS A 148 -7.73 -11.00 19.08
C HIS A 148 -6.46 -11.30 19.87
N GLY A 149 -6.12 -10.50 20.87
CA GLY A 149 -4.91 -10.65 21.70
C GLY A 149 -3.64 -10.25 20.93
N THR A 150 -3.72 -9.31 19.98
CA THR A 150 -2.56 -8.77 19.29
C THR A 150 -1.98 -7.61 20.10
N PRO A 151 -0.76 -7.76 20.68
CA PRO A 151 -0.10 -6.66 21.38
C PRO A 151 0.34 -5.61 20.35
N VAL A 152 -0.03 -4.35 20.58
CA VAL A 152 0.24 -3.26 19.63
C VAL A 152 1.48 -2.50 20.07
N TRP A 153 2.61 -2.80 19.44
CA TRP A 153 3.89 -2.13 19.63
C TRP A 153 4.24 -1.36 18.34
N LEU A 154 4.41 -0.05 18.41
CA LEU A 154 4.67 0.81 17.26
C LEU A 154 5.97 1.60 17.43
N ASN A 155 6.62 1.91 16.30
CA ASN A 155 7.93 2.54 16.27
C ASN A 155 7.92 3.95 16.91
N LYS A 156 8.84 4.21 17.83
CA LYS A 156 8.94 5.45 18.59
C LYS A 156 9.09 6.70 17.72
N HIS A 157 9.78 6.61 16.58
CA HIS A 157 9.87 7.74 15.66
C HIS A 157 8.51 8.16 15.09
N VAL A 158 7.55 7.23 15.02
CA VAL A 158 6.17 7.56 14.63
C VAL A 158 5.40 8.11 15.82
N CYS A 159 5.64 7.58 17.04
CA CYS A 159 4.96 7.98 18.27
C CYS A 159 5.35 9.39 18.73
N ASP A 160 6.57 9.85 18.42
CA ASP A 160 7.07 11.19 18.78
C ASP A 160 6.48 12.33 17.93
N ALA A 161 5.63 12.03 16.95
CA ALA A 161 5.08 13.02 16.02
C ALA A 161 3.70 13.54 16.45
N ASP A 162 3.47 14.84 16.28
CA ASP A 162 2.15 15.48 16.48
C ASP A 162 1.15 15.14 15.38
N LEU A 163 1.68 14.86 14.15
CA LEU A 163 0.91 14.43 13.00
C LEU A 163 1.67 13.36 12.23
N VAL A 164 1.02 12.24 11.96
CA VAL A 164 1.56 11.15 11.15
C VAL A 164 0.89 11.14 9.78
N ILE A 165 1.67 11.34 8.73
CA ILE A 165 1.18 11.31 7.34
C ILE A 165 1.51 9.94 6.74
N LEU A 166 0.47 9.15 6.44
CA LEU A 166 0.60 7.82 5.85
C LEU A 166 0.73 7.96 4.33
N THR A 167 1.93 7.83 3.77
CA THR A 167 2.12 7.83 2.31
C THR A 167 2.17 6.43 1.74
N GLY A 168 1.78 6.26 0.49
CA GLY A 168 1.84 4.96 -0.17
C GLY A 168 0.82 4.76 -1.29
N THR A 169 0.43 3.52 -1.47
CA THR A 169 -0.56 3.13 -2.49
C THR A 169 -1.50 2.06 -1.97
N VAL A 170 -2.69 1.97 -2.57
CA VAL A 170 -3.66 0.91 -2.30
C VAL A 170 -3.67 -0.06 -3.48
N VAL A 171 -3.57 -1.34 -3.18
CA VAL A 171 -3.68 -2.46 -4.13
C VAL A 171 -4.36 -3.63 -3.42
N TYR A 172 -4.87 -4.60 -4.16
CA TYR A 172 -5.36 -5.84 -3.59
C TYR A 172 -4.29 -6.57 -2.78
N HIS A 173 -4.72 -7.23 -1.69
CA HIS A 173 -3.84 -8.03 -0.83
C HIS A 173 -4.47 -9.36 -0.49
N PHE A 174 -3.74 -10.46 -0.70
CA PHE A 174 -4.26 -11.82 -0.71
C PHE A 174 -4.93 -12.28 0.61
N PHE A 175 -4.46 -11.86 1.79
CA PHE A 175 -5.11 -12.21 3.06
C PHE A 175 -5.66 -11.00 3.85
N SER A 176 -5.21 -9.78 3.58
CA SER A 176 -5.64 -8.58 4.32
C SER A 176 -6.64 -7.71 3.54
N GLY A 177 -7.25 -8.27 2.48
CA GLY A 177 -8.16 -7.59 1.57
C GLY A 177 -7.45 -6.60 0.66
N PHE A 178 -6.97 -5.48 1.22
CA PHE A 178 -6.22 -4.43 0.50
C PHE A 178 -4.98 -4.02 1.28
N GLY A 179 -3.98 -3.52 0.54
CA GLY A 179 -2.81 -2.81 1.07
C GLY A 179 -3.12 -1.33 1.37
N GLY A 180 -2.11 -0.59 1.82
CA GLY A 180 -2.24 0.82 2.17
C GLY A 180 -3.03 1.09 3.46
N GLY A 181 -3.30 2.36 3.75
CA GLY A 181 -4.04 2.81 4.93
C GLY A 181 -3.43 2.30 6.23
N ARG A 182 -4.25 1.63 7.03
CA ARG A 182 -3.84 1.01 8.31
C ARG A 182 -2.58 0.16 8.21
N LYS A 183 -2.29 -0.43 7.02
CA LYS A 183 -1.09 -1.29 6.86
C LYS A 183 0.22 -0.53 6.90
N ALA A 184 0.22 0.77 6.69
CA ALA A 184 1.40 1.60 6.91
C ALA A 184 1.79 1.61 8.40
N VAL A 185 0.80 1.53 9.29
CA VAL A 185 1.01 1.45 10.74
C VAL A 185 1.20 -0.01 11.18
N LEU A 186 0.19 -0.85 10.99
CA LEU A 186 0.21 -2.28 11.32
C LEU A 186 -0.01 -3.12 10.07
N PRO A 187 1.01 -3.84 9.56
CA PRO A 187 2.29 -4.19 10.19
C PRO A 187 3.46 -3.22 9.93
N GLY A 188 3.29 -2.17 9.13
CA GLY A 188 4.37 -1.41 8.51
C GLY A 188 5.45 -0.93 9.48
N VAL A 189 5.05 -0.26 10.56
CA VAL A 189 5.94 0.26 11.61
C VAL A 189 5.69 -0.43 12.96
N ALA A 190 5.25 -1.69 12.94
CA ALA A 190 4.99 -2.48 14.14
C ALA A 190 6.13 -3.45 14.47
N ALA A 191 6.27 -3.79 15.76
CA ALA A 191 7.23 -4.79 16.22
C ALA A 191 6.88 -6.20 15.73
N MET A 192 7.87 -7.09 15.70
CA MET A 192 7.73 -8.47 15.22
C MET A 192 6.62 -9.24 15.94
N GLU A 193 6.47 -9.05 17.25
CA GLU A 193 5.44 -9.73 18.04
C GLU A 193 4.03 -9.34 17.55
N THR A 194 3.78 -8.05 17.35
CA THR A 194 2.53 -7.51 16.78
C THR A 194 2.25 -8.12 15.41
N VAL A 195 3.27 -8.11 14.53
CA VAL A 195 3.12 -8.64 13.18
C VAL A 195 2.80 -10.13 13.19
N ARG A 196 3.54 -10.93 13.97
CA ARG A 196 3.31 -12.39 14.06
C ARG A 196 1.91 -12.73 14.53
N LYS A 197 1.42 -12.06 15.57
CA LYS A 197 0.11 -12.31 16.13
C LYS A 197 -1.00 -11.95 15.13
N ASN A 198 -0.98 -10.74 14.55
CA ASN A 198 -1.92 -10.33 13.52
C ASN A 198 -1.90 -11.28 12.31
N HIS A 199 -0.70 -11.62 11.79
CA HIS A 199 -0.58 -12.47 10.61
C HIS A 199 -0.98 -13.93 10.87
N SER A 200 -0.97 -14.41 12.12
CA SER A 200 -1.49 -15.74 12.45
C SER A 200 -2.99 -15.90 12.11
N LEU A 201 -3.73 -14.78 12.08
CA LEU A 201 -5.15 -14.74 11.72
C LEU A 201 -5.40 -15.04 10.23
N MET A 202 -4.36 -15.02 9.39
CA MET A 202 -4.48 -15.31 7.95
C MET A 202 -4.91 -16.75 7.64
N MET A 203 -4.85 -17.64 8.62
CA MET A 203 -5.34 -19.03 8.48
C MET A 203 -6.87 -19.11 8.42
N SER A 204 -7.58 -18.05 8.75
CA SER A 204 -9.04 -17.99 8.62
C SER A 204 -9.46 -18.00 7.14
N PRO A 205 -10.52 -18.75 6.76
CA PRO A 205 -11.07 -18.71 5.40
C PRO A 205 -11.66 -17.34 5.03
N GLU A 206 -11.89 -16.48 6.03
CA GLU A 206 -12.36 -15.10 5.82
C GLU A 206 -11.22 -14.12 5.53
N ALA A 207 -9.98 -14.50 5.74
CA ALA A 207 -8.78 -13.73 5.40
C ALA A 207 -8.45 -13.89 3.90
N LYS A 208 -9.11 -13.12 3.06
CA LYS A 208 -9.05 -13.25 1.59
C LYS A 208 -8.96 -11.94 0.83
N LEU A 209 -8.58 -12.06 -0.42
CA LEU A 209 -8.43 -10.97 -1.39
C LEU A 209 -9.71 -10.10 -1.43
N GLY A 210 -9.56 -8.78 -1.40
CA GLY A 210 -10.64 -7.81 -1.56
C GLY A 210 -11.61 -7.73 -0.38
N LYS A 211 -11.55 -8.65 0.58
CA LYS A 211 -12.44 -8.62 1.75
C LYS A 211 -11.86 -7.72 2.84
N LEU A 212 -12.62 -6.71 3.25
CA LEU A 212 -12.32 -5.84 4.40
C LEU A 212 -13.09 -6.34 5.64
N HIS A 213 -14.30 -5.85 5.89
CA HIS A 213 -15.08 -6.20 7.08
C HIS A 213 -15.35 -7.70 7.21
N GLY A 214 -15.19 -8.24 8.42
CA GLY A 214 -15.28 -9.65 8.71
C GLY A 214 -14.08 -10.47 8.22
N ASN A 215 -13.02 -9.80 7.78
CA ASN A 215 -11.69 -10.38 7.58
C ASN A 215 -10.89 -10.18 8.86
N PRO A 216 -10.57 -11.24 9.62
CA PRO A 216 -9.99 -11.09 10.95
C PRO A 216 -8.62 -10.40 10.95
N VAL A 217 -7.85 -10.53 9.87
CA VAL A 217 -6.57 -9.81 9.75
C VAL A 217 -6.80 -8.31 9.58
N TYR A 218 -7.77 -7.93 8.76
CA TYR A 218 -8.14 -6.54 8.54
C TYR A 218 -8.73 -5.91 9.80
N ASP A 219 -9.71 -6.59 10.41
CA ASP A 219 -10.43 -6.05 11.57
C ASP A 219 -9.46 -5.84 12.75
N ASP A 220 -8.56 -6.80 13.00
CA ASP A 220 -7.51 -6.70 14.02
C ASP A 220 -6.50 -5.56 13.72
N GLN A 221 -6.10 -5.37 12.45
CA GLN A 221 -5.27 -4.23 12.06
C GLN A 221 -5.96 -2.89 12.31
N VAL A 222 -7.24 -2.78 11.96
CA VAL A 222 -8.03 -1.55 12.18
C VAL A 222 -8.15 -1.27 13.68
N GLU A 223 -8.42 -2.27 14.49
CA GLU A 223 -8.48 -2.12 15.94
C GLU A 223 -7.15 -1.66 16.53
N GLY A 224 -6.03 -2.32 16.14
CA GLY A 224 -4.70 -1.94 16.59
C GLY A 224 -4.33 -0.50 16.21
N VAL A 225 -4.68 -0.07 15.00
CA VAL A 225 -4.46 1.33 14.59
C VAL A 225 -5.38 2.29 15.32
N ARG A 226 -6.61 1.90 15.67
CA ARG A 226 -7.49 2.72 16.52
C ARG A 226 -6.93 2.95 17.93
N LEU A 227 -6.19 1.99 18.51
CA LEU A 227 -5.50 2.20 19.78
C LEU A 227 -4.50 3.36 19.67
N PHE A 228 -3.69 3.36 18.61
CA PHE A 228 -2.75 4.46 18.34
C PHE A 228 -3.46 5.79 18.03
N ALA A 229 -4.53 5.78 17.27
CA ALA A 229 -5.29 6.95 16.86
C ALA A 229 -6.00 7.69 18.02
N LYS A 230 -6.11 7.08 19.20
CA LYS A 230 -6.66 7.76 20.40
C LYS A 230 -5.76 8.92 20.85
N GLU A 231 -4.47 8.81 20.62
CA GLU A 231 -3.46 9.75 21.14
C GLU A 231 -2.72 10.49 20.02
N HIS A 232 -2.77 9.95 18.77
CA HIS A 232 -2.01 10.46 17.62
C HIS A 232 -2.90 10.84 16.46
N LYS A 233 -2.69 12.02 15.91
CA LYS A 233 -3.36 12.46 14.68
C LYS A 233 -2.72 11.80 13.47
N MET A 234 -3.55 11.28 12.57
CA MET A 234 -3.10 10.67 11.33
C MET A 234 -3.81 11.27 10.13
N PHE A 235 -3.07 11.41 9.04
CA PHE A 235 -3.59 11.87 7.75
C PHE A 235 -3.10 10.92 6.65
N LEU A 236 -4.03 10.34 5.89
CA LEU A 236 -3.68 9.48 4.77
C LEU A 236 -3.36 10.31 3.53
N PHE A 237 -2.32 9.93 2.79
CA PHE A 237 -2.01 10.45 1.46
C PHE A 237 -1.53 9.31 0.56
N HIS A 238 -2.43 8.74 -0.22
CA HIS A 238 -2.14 7.57 -1.04
C HIS A 238 -2.37 7.82 -2.52
N SER A 239 -1.50 7.24 -3.35
CA SER A 239 -1.63 7.25 -4.81
C SER A 239 -2.26 5.95 -5.31
N ILE A 240 -3.00 6.02 -6.42
CA ILE A 240 -3.36 4.85 -7.23
C ILE A 240 -2.73 5.01 -8.59
N LEU A 241 -2.07 3.95 -9.06
CA LEU A 241 -1.31 3.93 -10.31
C LEU A 241 -2.01 3.02 -11.34
N ASP A 242 -1.75 3.23 -12.61
CA ASP A 242 -2.11 2.29 -13.67
C ASP A 242 -1.07 1.17 -13.87
N ALA A 243 -1.27 0.32 -14.88
CA ALA A 243 -0.34 -0.75 -15.23
C ALA A 243 1.03 -0.23 -15.74
N GLN A 244 1.07 1.01 -16.25
CA GLN A 244 2.27 1.72 -16.71
C GLN A 244 2.94 2.53 -15.60
N LYS A 245 2.44 2.43 -14.35
CA LYS A 245 2.91 3.17 -13.18
C LYS A 245 2.64 4.69 -13.23
N GLN A 246 1.68 5.12 -14.03
CA GLN A 246 1.23 6.51 -14.08
C GLN A 246 0.17 6.75 -13.00
N PHE A 247 0.13 7.96 -12.45
CA PHE A 247 -0.85 8.33 -11.42
C PHE A 247 -2.25 8.45 -12.01
N LEU A 248 -3.21 7.75 -11.42
CA LEU A 248 -4.62 7.85 -11.75
C LEU A 248 -5.35 8.80 -10.80
N LYS A 249 -5.07 8.72 -9.49
CA LYS A 249 -5.75 9.51 -8.48
C LYS A 249 -4.95 9.51 -7.17
N PHE A 250 -5.09 10.59 -6.39
CA PHE A 250 -4.71 10.65 -4.98
C PHE A 250 -5.93 10.56 -4.08
N PHE A 251 -5.75 9.91 -2.94
CA PHE A 251 -6.72 9.84 -1.86
C PHE A 251 -6.04 10.37 -0.60
N ALA A 252 -6.66 11.37 0.02
CA ALA A 252 -6.11 12.01 1.22
C ALA A 252 -7.22 12.28 2.23
N GLY A 253 -6.87 12.34 3.52
CA GLY A 253 -7.81 12.65 4.58
C GLY A 253 -7.72 11.70 5.77
N ASP A 254 -8.86 11.39 6.37
CA ASP A 254 -8.95 10.44 7.48
C ASP A 254 -8.34 9.08 7.08
N TRP A 255 -7.51 8.53 7.95
CA TRP A 255 -6.74 7.31 7.66
C TRP A 255 -7.62 6.10 7.33
N TYR A 256 -8.85 6.06 7.86
CA TYR A 256 -9.78 4.96 7.66
C TYR A 256 -10.72 5.23 6.48
N GLU A 257 -11.43 6.35 6.48
CA GLU A 257 -12.44 6.69 5.47
C GLU A 257 -11.82 6.93 4.08
N ALA A 258 -10.70 7.66 4.01
CA ALA A 258 -10.01 7.88 2.75
C ALA A 258 -9.41 6.58 2.19
N HIS A 259 -8.99 5.64 3.06
CA HIS A 259 -8.56 4.32 2.64
C HIS A 259 -9.72 3.50 2.06
N LEU A 260 -10.91 3.54 2.67
CA LEU A 260 -12.09 2.84 2.15
C LEU A 260 -12.47 3.36 0.76
N GLU A 261 -12.45 4.67 0.54
CA GLU A 261 -12.71 5.27 -0.77
C GLU A 261 -11.65 4.88 -1.81
N ALA A 262 -10.37 4.80 -1.39
CA ALA A 262 -9.29 4.29 -2.24
C ALA A 262 -9.49 2.81 -2.61
N CYS A 263 -9.96 1.97 -1.68
CA CYS A 263 -10.29 0.56 -1.95
C CYS A 263 -11.41 0.43 -3.00
N LYS A 264 -12.49 1.21 -2.85
CA LYS A 264 -13.60 1.24 -3.84
C LYS A 264 -13.10 1.64 -5.23
N PHE A 265 -12.19 2.62 -5.29
CA PHE A 265 -11.60 3.02 -6.57
C PHE A 265 -10.70 1.93 -7.15
N VAL A 266 -9.92 1.23 -6.33
CA VAL A 266 -9.12 0.06 -6.76
C VAL A 266 -10.02 -1.03 -7.33
N GLU A 267 -11.16 -1.33 -6.69
CA GLU A 267 -12.14 -2.28 -7.23
C GLU A 267 -12.68 -1.86 -8.61
N GLN A 268 -12.94 -0.57 -8.81
CA GLN A 268 -13.41 -0.06 -10.10
C GLN A 268 -12.37 -0.13 -11.21
N VAL A 269 -11.08 -0.01 -10.88
CA VAL A 269 -9.97 0.05 -11.85
C VAL A 269 -9.38 -1.32 -12.10
N TYR A 270 -9.11 -2.08 -11.05
CA TYR A 270 -8.42 -3.38 -11.11
C TYR A 270 -9.37 -4.57 -11.06
N GLY A 271 -10.58 -4.40 -10.53
CA GLY A 271 -11.60 -5.44 -10.51
C GLY A 271 -12.14 -5.67 -11.93
N VAL A 272 -11.99 -6.88 -12.42
CA VAL A 272 -12.50 -7.28 -13.74
C VAL A 272 -13.63 -8.29 -13.51
N PRO A 273 -14.89 -7.96 -13.86
CA PRO A 273 -15.98 -8.90 -13.75
C PRO A 273 -15.79 -10.04 -14.76
N ILE A 274 -16.01 -11.27 -14.31
CA ILE A 274 -16.06 -12.46 -15.16
C ILE A 274 -17.48 -13.00 -15.23
N SER A 275 -17.89 -13.50 -16.40
CA SER A 275 -19.22 -14.10 -16.58
C SER A 275 -19.30 -15.49 -15.98
N GLU A 276 -18.23 -16.26 -16.10
CA GLU A 276 -18.08 -17.61 -15.58
C GLU A 276 -16.60 -17.96 -15.36
N PRO A 277 -16.28 -18.89 -14.43
CA PRO A 277 -14.92 -19.40 -14.29
C PRO A 277 -14.51 -20.25 -15.49
N ALA A 278 -13.21 -20.22 -15.82
CA ALA A 278 -12.61 -20.95 -16.94
C ALA A 278 -12.12 -22.36 -16.52
N ASP A 279 -12.02 -23.29 -17.47
CA ASP A 279 -11.33 -24.57 -17.26
C ASP A 279 -9.80 -24.40 -17.21
N VAL A 280 -9.27 -23.37 -17.88
CA VAL A 280 -7.85 -23.05 -17.87
C VAL A 280 -7.68 -21.54 -17.76
N VAL A 281 -6.84 -21.08 -16.83
CA VAL A 281 -6.41 -19.70 -16.72
C VAL A 281 -4.92 -19.62 -17.03
N ILE A 282 -4.56 -18.78 -18.01
CA ILE A 282 -3.16 -18.47 -18.35
C ILE A 282 -2.84 -17.08 -17.83
N ALA A 283 -1.87 -16.97 -16.94
CA ALA A 283 -1.52 -15.72 -16.27
C ALA A 283 -0.03 -15.42 -16.37
N SER A 284 0.35 -14.16 -16.34
CA SER A 284 1.72 -13.71 -16.22
C SER A 284 1.89 -12.89 -14.94
N CYS A 285 2.99 -13.10 -14.22
CA CYS A 285 3.37 -12.27 -13.08
C CYS A 285 3.77 -10.84 -13.49
N GLY A 286 3.92 -10.58 -14.79
CA GLY A 286 4.34 -9.29 -15.34
C GLY A 286 5.84 -9.16 -15.57
N GLY A 287 6.59 -10.30 -15.60
CA GLY A 287 8.04 -10.36 -15.85
C GLY A 287 8.88 -10.02 -14.62
N TYR A 288 10.20 -9.93 -14.84
CA TYR A 288 11.17 -9.60 -13.80
C TYR A 288 10.89 -8.19 -13.20
N PRO A 289 11.03 -8.03 -11.88
CA PRO A 289 11.42 -9.01 -10.84
C PRO A 289 10.24 -9.79 -10.22
N LYS A 290 9.03 -9.70 -10.75
CA LYS A 290 7.84 -10.29 -10.13
C LYS A 290 7.73 -11.81 -10.30
N ASP A 291 8.45 -12.38 -11.25
CA ASP A 291 8.54 -13.82 -11.51
C ASP A 291 9.86 -14.47 -11.02
N ILE A 292 10.61 -13.78 -10.15
CA ILE A 292 11.93 -14.22 -9.69
C ILE A 292 11.87 -15.45 -8.76
N ASN A 293 10.77 -15.65 -8.04
CA ASN A 293 10.60 -16.76 -7.10
C ASN A 293 9.12 -17.09 -6.84
N ILE A 294 8.89 -18.24 -6.21
CA ILE A 294 7.53 -18.75 -5.90
C ILE A 294 6.74 -17.79 -5.00
N TYR A 295 7.37 -17.08 -4.07
CA TYR A 295 6.69 -16.13 -3.19
C TYR A 295 6.07 -14.96 -3.97
N GLN A 296 6.72 -14.48 -5.01
CA GLN A 296 6.15 -13.45 -5.88
C GLN A 296 5.08 -14.04 -6.82
N LEU A 297 5.34 -15.25 -7.35
CA LEU A 297 4.43 -15.98 -8.22
C LEU A 297 3.09 -16.29 -7.54
N GLN A 298 3.09 -16.60 -6.24
CA GLN A 298 1.88 -16.83 -5.44
C GLN A 298 0.83 -15.72 -5.62
N LYS A 299 1.25 -14.46 -5.69
CA LYS A 299 0.33 -13.31 -5.86
C LYS A 299 -0.47 -13.38 -7.16
N THR A 300 0.16 -13.91 -8.21
CA THR A 300 -0.52 -14.16 -9.49
C THR A 300 -1.45 -15.36 -9.40
N MET A 301 -1.05 -16.41 -8.70
CA MET A 301 -1.91 -17.56 -8.44
C MET A 301 -3.18 -17.15 -7.69
N ASP A 302 -3.06 -16.35 -6.63
CA ASP A 302 -4.20 -15.88 -5.82
C ASP A 302 -5.21 -15.08 -6.66
N ASN A 303 -4.74 -14.25 -7.60
CA ASN A 303 -5.62 -13.55 -8.52
C ASN A 303 -6.24 -14.49 -9.56
N ALA A 304 -5.46 -15.40 -10.15
CA ALA A 304 -5.93 -16.35 -11.16
C ALA A 304 -6.94 -17.36 -10.59
N TRP A 305 -6.78 -17.73 -9.30
CA TRP A 305 -7.71 -18.60 -8.58
C TRP A 305 -9.16 -18.10 -8.61
N CYS A 306 -9.36 -16.79 -8.61
CA CYS A 306 -10.70 -16.20 -8.68
C CYS A 306 -11.40 -16.42 -10.02
N ALA A 307 -10.67 -16.83 -11.06
CA ALA A 307 -11.17 -16.96 -12.42
C ALA A 307 -11.18 -18.42 -12.94
N VAL A 308 -10.70 -19.37 -12.16
CA VAL A 308 -10.63 -20.79 -12.55
C VAL A 308 -11.70 -21.62 -11.84
N LYS A 309 -12.22 -22.65 -12.52
CA LYS A 309 -13.12 -23.65 -11.89
C LYS A 309 -12.35 -24.51 -10.89
N ASP A 310 -13.09 -25.09 -9.93
CA ASP A 310 -12.53 -26.07 -8.98
C ASP A 310 -11.89 -27.25 -9.71
N LEU A 311 -10.74 -27.70 -9.22
CA LEU A 311 -9.96 -28.83 -9.79
C LEU A 311 -9.48 -28.61 -11.23
N SER A 312 -9.37 -27.36 -11.67
CA SER A 312 -8.92 -26.96 -13.00
C SER A 312 -7.49 -26.43 -13.02
N LEU A 313 -7.02 -25.90 -14.15
CA LEU A 313 -5.61 -25.56 -14.40
C LEU A 313 -5.34 -24.06 -14.36
N ILE A 314 -4.32 -23.67 -13.60
CA ILE A 314 -3.69 -22.34 -13.72
C ILE A 314 -2.29 -22.56 -14.31
N HIS A 315 -2.02 -21.91 -15.45
CA HIS A 315 -0.69 -21.88 -16.05
C HIS A 315 -0.08 -20.47 -15.89
N ILE A 316 1.12 -20.41 -15.28
CA ILE A 316 1.82 -19.15 -15.00
C ILE A 316 3.18 -19.14 -15.67
#